data_9836c650667e8bd51c559108a0fe7ce1
#
_entry.id   9836c650667e8bd51c559108a0fe7ce1
#
_cell.length_a   1.000
_cell.length_b   1.000
_cell.length_c   1.000
_cell.angle_alpha   90.00
_cell.angle_beta   90.00
_cell.angle_gamma   90.00
#
_symmetry.space_group_name_H-M   'P 1'
#
loop_
_entity.id
_entity.type
_entity.pdbx_description
1 polymer ?
#
loop_
_entity_poly.entity_id
_entity_poly.type
_entity_poly.pdbx_seq_one_letter_code
_entity_poly.pdbx_strand_id
1 'polypeptide(L)'
;MRSWKKRIYIASKIGIAFDDEGNQIIKYSEPKMYEFNVQPISSEIDLMEFGENANMIQKAVIPIKYKHYFKENDVAYLDDISPMGESNFGDNANYRLYPPRNQNKVIIIYFERLTGK
;
A
#
# COMPACT_ATOMS: atom_id res chain seq x y z
N MET A 1 12.14 23.46 -8.27
CA MET A 1 11.73 22.11 -8.73
C MET A 1 10.49 21.67 -7.97
N ARG A 2 9.51 21.21 -8.67
CA ARG A 2 8.31 20.72 -8.03
C ARG A 2 8.53 19.37 -7.41
N SER A 3 7.98 19.18 -6.20
CA SER A 3 7.93 17.87 -5.58
C SER A 3 6.67 17.14 -6.07
N TRP A 4 6.86 15.95 -6.59
CA TRP A 4 5.75 15.09 -7.00
C TRP A 4 5.37 14.10 -5.92
N LYS A 5 5.93 14.26 -4.72
CA LYS A 5 5.67 13.36 -3.60
C LYS A 5 4.28 13.61 -3.05
N LYS A 6 3.59 12.52 -2.82
CA LYS A 6 2.27 12.54 -2.19
C LYS A 6 2.36 12.01 -0.78
N ARG A 7 1.52 12.57 0.09
CA ARG A 7 1.42 12.08 1.45
C ARG A 7 0.53 10.86 1.47
N ILE A 8 1.09 9.73 1.92
CA ILE A 8 0.36 8.48 2.00
C ILE A 8 0.54 7.89 3.38
N TYR A 9 -0.33 6.96 3.75
CA TYR A 9 -0.23 6.24 5.01
C TYR A 9 -0.17 4.75 4.71
N ILE A 10 0.66 4.01 5.45
CA ILE A 10 0.80 2.57 5.29
C ILE A 10 0.71 1.92 6.66
N ALA A 11 -0.15 0.93 6.79
CA ALA A 11 -0.31 0.13 7.99
C ALA A 11 0.09 -1.30 7.71
N SER A 12 0.86 -1.90 8.63
CA SER A 12 1.38 -3.25 8.46
C SER A 12 0.50 -4.26 9.19
N LYS A 13 0.32 -5.43 8.59
CA LYS A 13 -0.38 -6.54 9.23
C LYS A 13 0.47 -7.06 10.37
N ILE A 14 -0.08 -7.06 11.59
CA ILE A 14 0.64 -7.49 12.79
C ILE A 14 0.12 -8.79 13.36
N GLY A 15 -1.04 -9.27 12.91
CA GLY A 15 -1.56 -10.53 13.42
C GLY A 15 -3.00 -10.76 13.02
N ILE A 16 -3.55 -11.82 13.60
CA ILE A 16 -4.93 -12.24 13.35
C ILE A 16 -5.61 -12.38 14.70
N ALA A 17 -6.83 -11.87 14.80
CA ALA A 17 -7.66 -12.05 15.97
C ALA A 17 -9.00 -12.63 15.52
N PHE A 18 -9.83 -13.02 16.51
CA PHE A 18 -11.18 -13.53 16.24
C PHE A 18 -12.17 -12.68 17.02
N ASP A 19 -13.29 -12.39 16.38
CA ASP A 19 -14.36 -11.67 17.07
C ASP A 19 -15.18 -12.62 17.93
N ASP A 20 -16.22 -12.09 18.60
CA ASP A 20 -17.07 -12.90 19.50
C ASP A 20 -17.83 -14.00 18.75
N GLU A 21 -18.00 -13.84 17.46
CA GLU A 21 -18.69 -14.81 16.62
C GLU A 21 -17.75 -15.83 15.98
N GLY A 22 -16.44 -15.72 16.26
CA GLY A 22 -15.45 -16.62 15.71
C GLY A 22 -14.94 -16.24 14.33
N ASN A 23 -15.31 -15.07 13.81
CA ASN A 23 -14.83 -14.59 12.52
C ASN A 23 -13.41 -14.09 12.64
N GLN A 24 -12.61 -14.37 11.62
CA GLN A 24 -11.22 -13.95 11.57
C GLN A 24 -11.12 -12.45 11.28
N ILE A 25 -10.35 -11.74 12.10
CA ILE A 25 -10.09 -10.31 11.91
C ILE A 25 -8.58 -10.11 11.74
N ILE A 26 -8.20 -9.38 10.70
CA ILE A 26 -6.80 -9.04 10.49
C ILE A 26 -6.48 -7.77 11.27
N LYS A 27 -5.43 -7.83 12.08
CA LYS A 27 -4.97 -6.68 12.87
C LYS A 27 -3.83 -5.97 12.15
N TYR A 28 -3.91 -4.65 12.12
CA TYR A 28 -2.90 -3.79 11.51
C TYR A 28 -2.27 -2.89 12.54
N SER A 29 -1.01 -2.52 12.31
CA SER A 29 -0.33 -1.53 13.14
C SER A 29 -0.93 -0.14 12.91
N GLU A 30 -0.57 0.81 13.78
CA GLU A 30 -0.92 2.21 13.57
C GLU A 30 -0.33 2.66 12.22
N PRO A 31 -1.14 3.28 11.35
CA PRO A 31 -0.62 3.74 10.06
C PRO A 31 0.44 4.81 10.24
N LYS A 32 1.50 4.72 9.44
CA LYS A 32 2.58 5.71 9.42
C LYS A 32 2.51 6.51 8.13
N MET A 33 2.79 7.79 8.24
CA MET A 33 2.78 8.70 7.10
C MET A 33 4.13 8.66 6.38
N TYR A 34 4.07 8.62 5.05
CA TYR A 34 5.24 8.71 4.19
C TYR A 34 4.97 9.68 3.06
N GLU A 35 6.02 10.27 2.52
CA GLU A 35 5.92 11.12 1.34
C GLU A 35 6.68 10.42 0.21
N PHE A 36 5.94 9.80 -0.69
CA PHE A 36 6.51 9.08 -1.82
C PHE A 36 5.92 9.61 -3.13
N ASN A 37 6.68 9.48 -4.19
CA ASN A 37 6.20 9.76 -5.53
C ASN A 37 5.43 8.54 -6.04
N VAL A 38 4.10 8.59 -5.92
CA VAL A 38 3.22 7.50 -6.32
C VAL A 38 2.49 7.92 -7.60
N GLN A 39 2.59 7.08 -8.63
CA GLN A 39 2.01 7.37 -9.93
C GLN A 39 1.32 6.15 -10.50
N PRO A 40 0.33 6.34 -11.38
CA PRO A 40 -0.22 5.21 -12.14
C PRO A 40 0.88 4.54 -12.96
N ILE A 41 0.76 3.22 -13.16
CA ILE A 41 1.72 2.51 -14.00
C ILE A 41 1.52 2.95 -15.45
N SER A 42 2.63 3.07 -16.17
CA SER A 42 2.60 3.52 -17.56
C SER A 42 3.59 2.79 -18.46
N SER A 43 4.55 2.05 -17.87
CA SER A 43 5.50 1.31 -18.68
C SER A 43 4.81 0.13 -19.35
N GLU A 44 5.27 -0.22 -20.54
CA GLU A 44 4.72 -1.34 -21.30
C GLU A 44 4.82 -2.64 -20.52
N ILE A 45 5.95 -2.85 -19.83
CA ILE A 45 6.16 -4.06 -19.04
C ILE A 45 5.15 -4.16 -17.91
N ASP A 46 4.93 -3.06 -17.19
CA ASP A 46 3.96 -3.05 -16.10
C ASP A 46 2.54 -3.28 -16.62
N LEU A 47 2.18 -2.65 -17.74
CA LEU A 47 0.85 -2.83 -18.32
C LEU A 47 0.62 -4.26 -18.77
N MET A 48 1.65 -4.92 -19.28
CA MET A 48 1.55 -6.35 -19.65
C MET A 48 1.41 -7.23 -18.43
N GLU A 49 2.12 -6.92 -17.35
CA GLU A 49 2.09 -7.73 -16.14
C GLU A 49 0.72 -7.70 -15.47
N PHE A 50 0.09 -6.53 -15.38
CA PHE A 50 -1.17 -6.38 -14.65
C PHE A 50 -2.41 -6.49 -15.55
N GLY A 51 -2.24 -6.38 -16.87
CA GLY A 51 -3.32 -6.60 -17.83
C GLY A 51 -4.56 -5.75 -17.56
N GLU A 52 -5.69 -6.41 -17.37
CA GLU A 52 -6.97 -5.73 -17.16
C GLU A 52 -7.02 -4.93 -15.87
N ASN A 53 -6.17 -5.26 -14.90
CA ASN A 53 -6.14 -4.58 -13.61
C ASN A 53 -5.20 -3.39 -13.60
N ALA A 54 -4.58 -3.07 -14.73
CA ALA A 54 -3.56 -2.02 -14.79
C ALA A 54 -4.07 -0.65 -14.29
N ASN A 55 -5.33 -0.34 -14.56
CA ASN A 55 -5.91 0.93 -14.15
C ASN A 55 -6.15 1.03 -12.64
N MET A 56 -6.03 -0.08 -11.92
CA MET A 56 -6.18 -0.13 -10.47
C MET A 56 -4.83 -0.14 -9.75
N ILE A 57 -3.73 -0.05 -10.49
CA ILE A 57 -2.38 -0.18 -9.93
C ILE A 57 -1.67 1.16 -9.92
N GLN A 58 -1.10 1.49 -8.77
CA GLN A 58 -0.19 2.62 -8.60
C GLN A 58 1.20 2.08 -8.30
N LYS A 59 2.22 2.86 -8.58
CA LYS A 59 3.60 2.44 -8.42
C LYS A 59 4.41 3.51 -7.70
N ALA A 60 5.27 3.10 -6.78
CA ALA A 60 6.24 3.98 -6.14
C ALA A 60 7.61 3.35 -6.22
N VAL A 61 8.62 4.18 -6.53
CA VAL A 61 10.03 3.78 -6.49
C VAL A 61 10.66 4.54 -5.33
N ILE A 62 11.14 3.81 -4.33
CA ILE A 62 11.60 4.40 -3.08
C ILE A 62 13.03 3.95 -2.77
N PRO A 63 13.75 4.70 -1.91
CA PRO A 63 15.13 4.34 -1.56
C PRO A 63 15.24 2.98 -0.87
N ILE A 64 16.37 2.30 -1.07
CA ILE A 64 16.61 0.97 -0.52
C ILE A 64 16.61 0.95 1.02
N LYS A 65 16.76 2.10 1.67
CA LYS A 65 16.71 2.16 3.13
C LYS A 65 15.39 1.69 3.71
N TYR A 66 14.34 1.65 2.89
CA TYR A 66 13.02 1.16 3.30
C TYR A 66 12.84 -0.35 3.07
N LYS A 67 13.93 -1.08 2.82
CA LYS A 67 13.89 -2.49 2.40
C LYS A 67 13.02 -3.39 3.29
N HIS A 68 13.01 -3.17 4.59
CA HIS A 68 12.27 -4.03 5.50
C HIS A 68 11.05 -3.36 6.12
N TYR A 69 10.65 -2.22 5.59
CA TYR A 69 9.54 -1.44 6.15
C TYR A 69 8.18 -1.97 5.71
N PHE A 70 8.11 -2.58 4.54
CA PHE A 70 6.84 -2.95 3.93
C PHE A 70 6.81 -4.42 3.54
N LYS A 71 5.62 -5.02 3.63
CA LYS A 71 5.41 -6.44 3.33
C LYS A 71 4.20 -6.61 2.45
N GLU A 72 4.08 -7.79 1.84
CA GLU A 72 2.90 -8.16 1.09
C GLU A 72 1.66 -8.08 1.98
N ASN A 73 0.58 -7.57 1.41
CA ASN A 73 -0.71 -7.42 2.09
C ASN A 73 -0.75 -6.35 3.17
N ASP A 74 0.29 -5.53 3.32
CA ASP A 74 0.14 -4.29 4.05
C ASP A 74 -0.89 -3.43 3.32
N VAL A 75 -1.57 -2.56 4.04
CA VAL A 75 -2.58 -1.70 3.45
C VAL A 75 -2.11 -0.26 3.41
N ALA A 76 -2.63 0.49 2.44
CA ALA A 76 -2.22 1.86 2.22
C ALA A 76 -3.42 2.77 2.05
N TYR A 77 -3.21 4.04 2.38
CA TYR A 77 -4.20 5.09 2.25
C TYR A 77 -3.66 6.11 1.26
N LEU A 78 -4.21 6.09 0.05
CA LEU A 78 -3.80 6.99 -1.02
C LEU A 78 -4.98 7.89 -1.40
N ASP A 79 -4.75 8.79 -2.37
CA ASP A 79 -5.80 9.65 -2.93
C ASP A 79 -6.47 10.53 -1.87
N ASP A 80 -5.65 11.06 -0.94
CA ASP A 80 -6.10 11.96 0.14
C ASP A 80 -7.01 11.29 1.17
N ILE A 81 -7.07 9.96 1.18
CA ILE A 81 -7.77 9.23 2.23
C ILE A 81 -6.86 9.18 3.46
N SER A 82 -7.39 9.54 4.61
CA SER A 82 -6.68 9.49 5.88
C SER A 82 -7.19 8.33 6.74
N PRO A 83 -6.31 7.74 7.57
CA PRO A 83 -6.77 6.70 8.50
C PRO A 83 -7.86 7.22 9.43
N MET A 84 -8.85 6.37 9.69
CA MET A 84 -9.95 6.70 10.59
C MET A 84 -9.84 5.90 11.88
N GLY A 85 -10.02 6.61 13.01
CA GLY A 85 -10.15 5.96 14.30
C GLY A 85 -8.90 5.30 14.81
N GLU A 86 -8.98 4.83 16.04
CA GLU A 86 -7.88 4.16 16.71
C GLU A 86 -8.10 2.66 16.88
N SER A 87 -9.33 2.21 16.77
CA SER A 87 -9.67 0.84 17.09
C SER A 87 -9.67 -0.11 15.90
N ASN A 88 -9.76 0.43 14.68
CA ASN A 88 -9.87 -0.39 13.48
C ASN A 88 -8.90 0.10 12.41
N PHE A 89 -7.62 0.06 12.73
CA PHE A 89 -6.60 0.42 11.74
C PHE A 89 -6.73 -0.47 10.51
N GLY A 90 -6.65 0.14 9.35
CA GLY A 90 -6.74 -0.56 8.07
C GLY A 90 -8.13 -0.65 7.48
N ASP A 91 -9.19 -0.37 8.26
CA ASP A 91 -10.57 -0.54 7.80
C ASP A 91 -10.93 0.33 6.61
N ASN A 92 -10.48 1.58 6.60
CA ASN A 92 -10.79 2.50 5.51
C ASN A 92 -9.65 2.63 4.50
N ALA A 93 -8.69 1.72 4.53
CA ALA A 93 -7.61 1.72 3.54
C ALA A 93 -8.18 1.45 2.15
N ASN A 94 -7.66 2.15 1.15
CA ASN A 94 -8.15 2.01 -0.21
C ASN A 94 -7.21 1.26 -1.15
N TYR A 95 -6.03 0.88 -0.67
CA TYR A 95 -5.05 0.12 -1.45
C TYR A 95 -4.38 -0.94 -0.58
N ARG A 96 -3.85 -1.97 -1.23
CA ARG A 96 -2.98 -2.95 -0.58
C ARG A 96 -1.69 -3.07 -1.36
N LEU A 97 -0.63 -3.54 -0.68
CA LEU A 97 0.68 -3.67 -1.29
C LEU A 97 0.89 -5.06 -1.86
N TYR A 98 1.49 -5.12 -3.05
CA TYR A 98 2.12 -6.33 -3.55
C TYR A 98 3.47 -6.52 -2.86
N PRO A 99 4.08 -7.72 -2.95
CA PRO A 99 5.41 -7.90 -2.39
C PRO A 99 6.38 -6.86 -2.95
N PRO A 100 7.08 -6.11 -2.09
CA PRO A 100 8.06 -5.15 -2.57
C PRO A 100 9.16 -5.83 -3.38
N ARG A 101 9.59 -5.17 -4.45
CA ARG A 101 10.62 -5.70 -5.33
C ARG A 101 11.90 -4.89 -5.20
N ASN A 102 12.99 -5.56 -4.86
CA ASN A 102 14.29 -4.90 -4.76
C ASN A 102 14.94 -4.83 -6.15
N GLN A 103 15.36 -3.64 -6.55
CA GLN A 103 16.09 -3.44 -7.80
C GLN A 103 17.28 -2.54 -7.55
N ASN A 104 18.46 -3.14 -7.43
CA ASN A 104 19.69 -2.40 -7.17
C ASN A 104 19.57 -1.52 -5.92
N LYS A 105 19.53 -0.21 -6.09
CA LYS A 105 19.50 0.74 -4.97
C LYS A 105 18.12 1.26 -4.64
N VAL A 106 17.09 0.67 -5.24
CA VAL A 106 15.72 1.12 -5.02
C VAL A 106 14.80 -0.05 -4.75
N ILE A 107 13.63 0.26 -4.21
CA ILE A 107 12.56 -0.72 -4.00
C ILE A 107 11.37 -0.24 -4.82
N ILE A 108 10.75 -1.15 -5.55
CA ILE A 108 9.54 -0.86 -6.30
C ILE A 108 8.37 -1.45 -5.55
N ILE A 109 7.39 -0.60 -5.24
CA ILE A 109 6.17 -1.02 -4.57
C ILE A 109 4.99 -0.79 -5.50
N TYR A 110 4.17 -1.80 -5.68
CA TYR A 110 2.92 -1.69 -6.42
C TYR A 110 1.77 -1.72 -5.42
N PHE A 111 0.83 -0.78 -5.62
CA PHE A 111 -0.36 -0.66 -4.79
C PHE A 111 -1.57 -1.03 -5.62
N GLU A 112 -2.37 -1.96 -5.15
CA GLU A 112 -3.60 -2.35 -5.84
C GLU A 112 -4.80 -1.74 -5.15
N ARG A 113 -5.64 -1.05 -5.91
CA ARG A 113 -6.84 -0.45 -5.37
C ARG A 113 -7.81 -1.53 -4.90
N LEU A 114 -8.31 -1.37 -3.68
CA LEU A 114 -9.29 -2.29 -3.14
C LEU A 114 -10.68 -1.92 -3.66
N THR A 115 -11.40 -2.91 -4.16
CA THR A 115 -12.75 -2.72 -4.68
C THR A 115 -13.76 -3.20 -3.64
N GLY A 116 -14.99 -2.68 -3.75
CA GLY A 116 -16.05 -3.06 -2.82
C GLY A 116 -16.01 -2.34 -1.49
N LYS A 117 -15.21 -1.31 -1.41
CA LYS A 117 -15.09 -0.49 -0.19
C LYS A 117 -15.76 0.85 -0.35
#